data_959cf242080bba73d9e63d16aa754d5e
#
_entry.id   959cf242080bba73d9e63d16aa754d5e
#
_cell.length_a   1.000
_cell.length_b   1.000
_cell.length_c   1.000
_cell.angle_alpha   90.00
_cell.angle_beta   90.00
_cell.angle_gamma   90.00
#
_symmetry.space_group_name_H-M   'P 1'
#
loop_
_entity.id
_entity.type
_entity.pdbx_description
1 polymer ?
#
loop_
_entity_poly.entity_id
_entity_poly.type
_entity_poly.pdbx_seq_one_letter_code
_entity_poly.pdbx_strand_id
1 'polypeptide(L)'
;MVLMLAFLAMGLPTMAQKSNKAKPETLVKKVQGIWKKAKKQVSETGKELGEKIGVDDLKKQRTEDDGLIEVEGMRYMPVYHYDQFMNKDTAAGQEMVKLARAAFAKKYPRAQILYSVVPQEDWTSTIVCNGETVTGYRRRAYAYVVAKDGNDGYLNARFLFREDKQPGQDYVKSSAWPLLERTDAIPNQVYPKLIQ
;
A
#
# COMPACT_ATOMS: atom_id res chain seq x y z
N MET A 1 -2.02 62.90 -50.58
CA MET A 1 -1.48 63.15 -49.25
C MET A 1 -1.70 61.87 -48.40
N VAL A 2 -0.71 60.98 -48.37
CA VAL A 2 -0.81 59.67 -47.73
C VAL A 2 0.14 59.71 -46.53
N LEU A 3 -0.42 59.64 -45.35
CA LEU A 3 0.32 59.57 -44.06
C LEU A 3 0.78 58.13 -43.83
N MET A 4 2.08 57.89 -43.87
CA MET A 4 2.70 56.65 -43.41
C MET A 4 2.87 56.71 -41.89
N LEU A 5 2.17 55.83 -41.14
CA LEU A 5 2.41 55.59 -39.73
C LEU A 5 3.44 54.46 -39.59
N ALA A 6 4.62 54.80 -39.11
CA ALA A 6 5.67 53.82 -38.78
C ALA A 6 5.37 53.26 -37.37
N PHE A 7 5.11 51.93 -37.26
CA PHE A 7 5.04 51.22 -35.97
C PHE A 7 6.46 50.80 -35.56
N LEU A 8 6.96 51.42 -34.52
CA LEU A 8 8.15 50.93 -33.81
C LEU A 8 7.77 49.69 -32.99
N ALA A 9 8.25 48.52 -33.41
CA ALA A 9 8.18 47.31 -32.62
C ALA A 9 9.26 47.35 -31.54
N MET A 10 8.90 47.70 -30.32
CA MET A 10 9.74 47.48 -29.12
C MET A 10 9.76 45.99 -28.78
N GLY A 11 10.90 45.35 -29.02
CA GLY A 11 11.14 43.97 -28.60
C GLY A 11 11.21 43.88 -27.08
N LEU A 12 10.23 43.20 -26.50
CA LEU A 12 10.28 42.79 -25.08
C LEU A 12 11.23 41.60 -24.94
N PRO A 13 12.16 41.60 -23.96
CA PRO A 13 12.98 40.45 -23.69
C PRO A 13 12.10 39.35 -23.11
N THR A 14 11.92 38.25 -23.84
CA THR A 14 11.33 37.01 -23.34
C THR A 14 12.24 36.45 -22.23
N MET A 15 11.93 36.75 -20.98
CA MET A 15 12.46 36.02 -19.83
C MET A 15 12.01 34.58 -19.94
N ALA A 16 12.89 33.70 -20.42
CA ALA A 16 12.72 32.25 -20.34
C ALA A 16 12.70 31.86 -18.86
N GLN A 17 11.51 31.81 -18.29
CA GLN A 17 11.26 31.28 -16.96
C GLN A 17 11.57 29.78 -17.03
N LYS A 18 12.79 29.37 -16.60
CA LYS A 18 13.13 27.99 -16.31
C LYS A 18 12.17 27.51 -15.22
N SER A 19 11.06 26.91 -15.61
CA SER A 19 10.23 26.18 -14.67
C SER A 19 11.02 24.97 -14.19
N ASN A 20 11.69 25.10 -13.06
CA ASN A 20 12.18 23.97 -12.28
C ASN A 20 10.94 23.19 -11.81
N LYS A 21 10.39 22.31 -12.66
CA LYS A 21 9.44 21.30 -12.25
C LYS A 21 10.20 20.37 -11.32
N ALA A 22 10.12 20.63 -10.02
CA ALA A 22 10.61 19.72 -9.00
C ALA A 22 10.03 18.34 -9.30
N LYS A 23 10.88 17.32 -9.40
CA LYS A 23 10.41 15.93 -9.57
C LYS A 23 9.43 15.64 -8.45
N PRO A 24 8.24 15.09 -8.77
CA PRO A 24 7.24 14.82 -7.76
C PRO A 24 7.79 13.84 -6.74
N GLU A 25 7.64 14.21 -5.46
CA GLU A 25 8.14 13.45 -4.32
C GLU A 25 7.55 12.03 -4.28
N THR A 26 8.37 11.04 -3.96
CA THR A 26 7.96 9.64 -3.82
C THR A 26 7.15 9.43 -2.53
N LEU A 27 6.37 8.35 -2.45
CA LEU A 27 5.61 8.00 -1.24
C LEU A 27 6.55 7.71 -0.06
N VAL A 28 7.66 7.03 -0.33
CA VAL A 28 8.68 6.72 0.70
C VAL A 28 9.22 8.01 1.32
N LYS A 29 9.57 9.02 0.53
CA LYS A 29 10.01 10.34 1.06
C LYS A 29 8.95 11.03 1.87
N LYS A 30 7.69 11.04 1.40
CA LYS A 30 6.58 11.64 2.14
C LYS A 30 6.40 11.00 3.51
N VAL A 31 6.37 9.66 3.58
CA VAL A 31 6.22 8.93 4.84
C VAL A 31 7.40 9.18 5.77
N GLN A 32 8.65 9.14 5.26
CA GLN A 32 9.83 9.47 6.05
C GLN A 32 9.80 10.91 6.59
N GLY A 33 9.33 11.87 5.78
CA GLY A 33 9.18 13.27 6.20
C GLY A 33 8.18 13.45 7.33
N ILE A 34 7.03 12.78 7.24
CA ILE A 34 6.00 12.77 8.30
C ILE A 34 6.56 12.14 9.59
N TRP A 35 7.25 11.01 9.47
CA TRP A 35 7.84 10.30 10.60
C TRP A 35 8.92 11.12 11.33
N LYS A 36 9.81 11.77 10.59
CA LYS A 36 10.83 12.67 11.19
C LYS A 36 10.19 13.82 11.95
N LYS A 37 9.09 14.41 11.41
CA LYS A 37 8.33 15.47 12.09
C LYS A 37 7.66 14.94 13.36
N ALA A 38 7.02 13.75 13.29
CA ALA A 38 6.37 13.13 14.44
C ALA A 38 7.38 12.81 15.56
N LYS A 39 8.55 12.21 15.24
CA LYS A 39 9.62 11.98 16.23
C LYS A 39 10.09 13.28 16.90
N LYS A 40 10.23 14.37 16.15
CA LYS A 40 10.63 15.66 16.71
C LYS A 40 9.57 16.22 17.66
N GLN A 41 8.29 16.13 17.30
CA GLN A 41 7.18 16.57 18.18
C GLN A 41 7.07 15.71 19.45
N VAL A 42 7.22 14.39 19.35
CA VAL A 42 7.18 13.48 20.51
C VAL A 42 8.36 13.73 21.47
N SER A 43 9.53 14.12 20.97
CA SER A 43 10.66 14.49 21.83
C SER A 43 10.46 15.81 22.56
N GLU A 44 9.66 16.72 22.00
CA GLU A 44 9.38 18.04 22.60
C GLU A 44 8.14 18.01 23.51
N THR A 45 7.15 17.12 23.27
CA THR A 45 5.89 17.00 24.03
C THR A 45 5.75 15.72 24.84
N GLY A 46 6.77 14.87 24.87
CA GLY A 46 6.73 13.53 25.44
C GLY A 46 6.50 13.40 26.95
N LYS A 47 6.20 14.48 27.67
CA LYS A 47 5.81 14.43 29.08
C LYS A 47 4.33 14.74 29.36
N GLU A 48 3.60 15.38 28.43
CA GLU A 48 2.21 15.80 28.67
C GLU A 48 1.14 14.94 27.95
N LEU A 49 1.49 14.14 26.94
CA LEU A 49 0.54 13.34 26.16
C LEU A 49 0.36 11.91 26.68
N GLY A 50 1.24 11.44 27.56
CA GLY A 50 1.16 10.07 28.13
C GLY A 50 -0.05 9.85 29.06
N GLU A 51 -0.65 10.89 29.60
CA GLU A 51 -1.75 10.80 30.57
C GLU A 51 -3.15 10.98 29.96
N LYS A 52 -3.29 11.46 28.72
CA LYS A 52 -4.60 11.81 28.12
C LYS A 52 -5.09 10.89 26.99
N ILE A 53 -4.27 9.99 26.47
CA ILE A 53 -4.72 9.01 25.49
C ILE A 53 -4.78 7.67 26.21
N GLY A 54 -6.00 7.20 26.47
CA GLY A 54 -6.23 5.91 27.12
C GLY A 54 -5.48 4.79 26.44
N VAL A 55 -4.38 4.35 27.06
CA VAL A 55 -3.49 3.29 26.57
C VAL A 55 -4.23 1.96 26.38
N ASP A 56 -5.42 1.81 26.97
CA ASP A 56 -6.23 0.60 26.91
C ASP A 56 -6.99 0.42 25.60
N ASP A 57 -7.36 1.51 24.89
CA ASP A 57 -8.01 1.41 23.58
C ASP A 57 -7.03 1.06 22.47
N LEU A 58 -5.75 1.41 22.61
CA LEU A 58 -4.69 1.01 21.67
C LEU A 58 -4.31 -0.48 21.79
N LYS A 59 -4.57 -1.11 22.96
CA LYS A 59 -4.33 -2.55 23.17
C LYS A 59 -5.40 -3.43 22.51
N LYS A 60 -6.62 -2.95 22.33
CA LYS A 60 -7.71 -3.70 21.66
C LYS A 60 -7.58 -3.78 20.13
N GLN A 61 -6.89 -2.84 19.49
CA GLN A 61 -6.59 -2.91 18.05
C GLN A 61 -5.40 -3.84 17.69
N ARG A 62 -4.77 -4.46 18.69
CA ARG A 62 -3.56 -5.30 18.48
C ARG A 62 -3.80 -6.67 17.86
N THR A 63 -5.02 -7.14 17.69
CA THR A 63 -5.31 -8.49 17.16
C THR A 63 -5.22 -8.61 15.65
N GLU A 64 -5.14 -7.50 14.89
CA GLU A 64 -4.94 -7.53 13.42
C GLU A 64 -3.46 -7.36 12.98
N ASP A 65 -2.57 -7.13 13.94
CA ASP A 65 -1.15 -6.85 13.69
C ASP A 65 -0.25 -8.11 13.76
N ASP A 66 -0.83 -9.30 13.89
CA ASP A 66 -0.08 -10.55 13.92
C ASP A 66 0.65 -10.78 12.59
N GLY A 67 1.98 -10.87 12.66
CA GLY A 67 2.86 -11.06 11.50
C GLY A 67 3.57 -9.80 11.00
N LEU A 68 3.38 -8.64 11.62
CA LEU A 68 4.15 -7.45 11.27
C LEU A 68 5.55 -7.48 11.91
N ILE A 69 6.54 -7.01 11.14
CA ILE A 69 7.94 -6.91 11.55
C ILE A 69 8.22 -5.48 12.00
N GLU A 70 8.69 -5.31 13.23
CA GLU A 70 9.06 -3.99 13.73
C GLU A 70 10.53 -3.69 13.40
N VAL A 71 10.76 -2.58 12.70
CA VAL A 71 12.08 -2.06 12.39
C VAL A 71 12.12 -0.57 12.72
N GLU A 72 13.04 -0.18 13.61
CA GLU A 72 13.27 1.21 14.03
C GLU A 72 12.01 1.90 14.59
N GLY A 73 11.13 1.13 15.25
CA GLY A 73 9.87 1.61 15.82
C GLY A 73 8.73 1.77 14.82
N MET A 74 8.88 1.29 13.59
CA MET A 74 7.82 1.19 12.59
C MET A 74 7.49 -0.27 12.31
N ARG A 75 6.20 -0.55 12.05
CA ARG A 75 5.71 -1.88 11.78
C ARG A 75 5.41 -2.04 10.30
N TYR A 76 6.05 -3.02 9.67
CA TYR A 76 5.94 -3.35 8.27
C TYR A 76 5.39 -4.75 8.05
N MET A 77 4.68 -4.95 6.96
CA MET A 77 4.37 -6.30 6.47
C MET A 77 5.67 -7.00 6.03
N PRO A 78 5.78 -8.33 6.25
CA PRO A 78 6.86 -9.10 5.66
C PRO A 78 6.85 -8.99 4.13
N VAL A 79 8.02 -9.10 3.53
CA VAL A 79 8.23 -9.10 2.08
C VAL A 79 8.47 -10.54 1.64
N TYR A 80 7.48 -11.13 0.98
CA TYR A 80 7.53 -12.51 0.52
C TYR A 80 8.12 -12.59 -0.89
N HIS A 81 9.02 -13.56 -1.12
CA HIS A 81 9.64 -13.84 -2.41
C HIS A 81 9.18 -15.15 -3.05
N TYR A 82 8.25 -15.86 -2.42
CA TYR A 82 7.74 -17.14 -2.86
C TYR A 82 6.23 -17.08 -3.10
N ASP A 83 5.76 -17.94 -4.00
CA ASP A 83 4.34 -18.15 -4.30
C ASP A 83 4.02 -19.63 -4.05
N GLN A 84 3.26 -19.92 -2.98
CA GLN A 84 2.86 -21.28 -2.64
C GLN A 84 1.49 -21.63 -3.20
N PHE A 85 0.61 -20.64 -3.36
CA PHE A 85 -0.75 -20.87 -3.85
C PHE A 85 -0.78 -21.45 -5.25
N MET A 86 0.11 -21.00 -6.13
CA MET A 86 0.20 -21.49 -7.50
C MET A 86 0.59 -22.97 -7.60
N ASN A 87 1.18 -23.56 -6.55
CA ASN A 87 1.50 -24.98 -6.51
C ASN A 87 0.23 -25.86 -6.41
N LYS A 88 -0.85 -25.34 -5.80
CA LYS A 88 -2.14 -26.03 -5.66
C LYS A 88 -3.15 -25.63 -6.72
N ASP A 89 -3.29 -24.33 -6.96
CA ASP A 89 -4.25 -23.78 -7.93
C ASP A 89 -3.58 -22.69 -8.77
N THR A 90 -2.91 -23.13 -9.83
CA THR A 90 -2.18 -22.25 -10.74
C THR A 90 -3.11 -21.21 -11.39
N ALA A 91 -4.33 -21.60 -11.77
CA ALA A 91 -5.25 -20.72 -12.48
C ALA A 91 -5.76 -19.59 -11.57
N ALA A 92 -6.20 -19.94 -10.36
CA ALA A 92 -6.65 -18.93 -9.38
C ALA A 92 -5.49 -18.06 -8.90
N GLY A 93 -4.31 -18.61 -8.65
CA GLY A 93 -3.11 -17.85 -8.28
C GLY A 93 -2.72 -16.82 -9.34
N GLN A 94 -2.69 -17.21 -10.61
CA GLN A 94 -2.42 -16.31 -11.73
C GLN A 94 -3.47 -15.23 -11.87
N GLU A 95 -4.77 -15.53 -11.71
CA GLU A 95 -5.83 -14.56 -11.71
C GLU A 95 -5.62 -13.51 -10.59
N MET A 96 -5.37 -13.97 -9.35
CA MET A 96 -5.14 -13.09 -8.21
C MET A 96 -3.95 -12.15 -8.44
N VAL A 97 -2.81 -12.68 -8.87
CA VAL A 97 -1.62 -11.88 -9.18
C VAL A 97 -1.90 -10.86 -10.28
N LYS A 98 -2.55 -11.27 -11.37
CA LYS A 98 -2.93 -10.37 -12.48
C LYS A 98 -3.81 -9.22 -12.01
N LEU A 99 -4.85 -9.50 -11.22
CA LEU A 99 -5.79 -8.49 -10.72
C LEU A 99 -5.13 -7.56 -9.70
N ALA A 100 -4.33 -8.10 -8.78
CA ALA A 100 -3.58 -7.30 -7.82
C ALA A 100 -2.60 -6.33 -8.50
N ARG A 101 -1.85 -6.79 -9.51
CA ARG A 101 -0.95 -5.94 -10.31
C ARG A 101 -1.70 -4.82 -11.03
N ALA A 102 -2.84 -5.14 -11.65
CA ALA A 102 -3.67 -4.15 -12.35
C ALA A 102 -4.20 -3.08 -11.39
N ALA A 103 -4.73 -3.50 -10.22
CA ALA A 103 -5.22 -2.58 -9.20
C ALA A 103 -4.09 -1.73 -8.60
N PHE A 104 -2.92 -2.31 -8.37
CA PHE A 104 -1.73 -1.61 -7.90
C PHE A 104 -1.27 -0.55 -8.92
N ALA A 105 -1.11 -0.91 -10.19
CA ALA A 105 -0.65 0.00 -11.23
C ALA A 105 -1.60 1.20 -11.41
N LYS A 106 -2.92 0.97 -11.28
CA LYS A 106 -3.91 2.06 -11.31
C LYS A 106 -3.73 3.03 -10.14
N LYS A 107 -3.40 2.54 -8.95
CA LYS A 107 -3.24 3.38 -7.74
C LYS A 107 -1.85 4.04 -7.66
N TYR A 108 -0.81 3.34 -8.11
CA TYR A 108 0.58 3.78 -8.05
C TYR A 108 1.25 3.80 -9.43
N PRO A 109 0.80 4.65 -10.37
CA PRO A 109 1.21 4.58 -11.78
C PRO A 109 2.70 4.92 -12.02
N ARG A 110 3.40 5.44 -11.01
CA ARG A 110 4.83 5.78 -11.11
C ARG A 110 5.74 4.72 -10.49
N ALA A 111 5.18 3.77 -9.75
CA ALA A 111 5.96 2.71 -9.12
C ALA A 111 6.24 1.61 -10.15
N GLN A 112 7.46 1.09 -10.16
CA GLN A 112 7.86 -0.02 -11.01
C GLN A 112 7.62 -1.34 -10.28
N ILE A 113 6.63 -2.13 -10.73
CA ILE A 113 6.36 -3.45 -10.16
C ILE A 113 7.54 -4.38 -10.42
N LEU A 114 8.13 -4.93 -9.36
CA LEU A 114 9.21 -5.90 -9.42
C LEU A 114 8.65 -7.31 -9.55
N TYR A 115 7.81 -7.71 -8.61
CA TYR A 115 7.15 -9.02 -8.62
C TYR A 115 5.83 -8.97 -7.84
N SER A 116 5.07 -10.10 -7.90
CA SER A 116 3.84 -10.27 -7.15
C SER A 116 3.66 -11.73 -6.83
N VAL A 117 3.22 -12.04 -5.61
CA VAL A 117 3.13 -13.41 -5.08
C VAL A 117 1.88 -13.60 -4.22
N VAL A 118 1.43 -14.85 -4.10
CA VAL A 118 0.44 -15.32 -3.13
C VAL A 118 1.15 -16.33 -2.21
N PRO A 119 1.72 -15.89 -1.07
CA PRO A 119 2.64 -16.72 -0.26
C PRO A 119 1.95 -17.84 0.50
N GLN A 120 0.65 -17.77 0.74
CA GLN A 120 -0.11 -18.82 1.40
C GLN A 120 -0.31 -20.04 0.50
N GLU A 121 -0.39 -21.22 1.09
CA GLU A 121 -0.54 -22.48 0.35
C GLU A 121 -1.95 -22.67 -0.24
N ASP A 122 -2.98 -22.19 0.47
CA ASP A 122 -4.39 -22.39 0.12
C ASP A 122 -5.25 -21.25 0.70
N TRP A 123 -6.54 -21.26 0.39
CA TRP A 123 -7.53 -20.40 0.98
C TRP A 123 -7.59 -20.58 2.52
N THR A 124 -7.51 -19.50 3.27
CA THR A 124 -7.81 -19.52 4.69
C THR A 124 -9.32 -19.41 4.89
N SER A 125 -9.94 -20.47 5.41
CA SER A 125 -11.38 -20.56 5.61
C SER A 125 -11.77 -20.28 7.05
N THR A 126 -12.89 -19.55 7.25
CA THR A 126 -13.49 -19.26 8.56
C THR A 126 -15.00 -19.51 8.51
N ILE A 127 -15.56 -19.96 9.63
CA ILE A 127 -16.99 -20.11 9.81
C ILE A 127 -17.57 -18.76 10.25
N VAL A 128 -18.70 -18.37 9.67
CA VAL A 128 -19.44 -17.16 10.06
C VAL A 128 -20.66 -17.59 10.86
N CYS A 129 -20.75 -17.12 12.11
CA CYS A 129 -21.84 -17.44 13.01
C CYS A 129 -22.63 -16.19 13.42
N ASN A 130 -23.92 -16.38 13.70
CA ASN A 130 -24.75 -15.44 14.43
C ASN A 130 -25.20 -16.14 15.74
N GLY A 131 -24.56 -15.79 16.85
CA GLY A 131 -24.64 -16.57 18.08
C GLY A 131 -24.07 -17.98 17.86
N GLU A 132 -24.86 -19.01 18.17
CA GLU A 132 -24.49 -20.42 17.99
C GLU A 132 -24.84 -20.97 16.58
N THR A 133 -25.54 -20.19 15.76
CA THR A 133 -25.98 -20.63 14.43
C THR A 133 -24.96 -20.30 13.37
N VAL A 134 -24.52 -21.29 12.59
CA VAL A 134 -23.66 -21.09 11.43
C VAL A 134 -24.49 -20.45 10.30
N THR A 135 -24.14 -19.22 9.93
CA THR A 135 -24.83 -18.46 8.88
C THR A 135 -24.08 -18.50 7.55
N GLY A 136 -22.82 -18.92 7.54
CA GLY A 136 -22.04 -19.01 6.31
C GLY A 136 -20.60 -19.42 6.53
N TYR A 137 -19.87 -19.36 5.44
CA TYR A 137 -18.42 -19.63 5.40
C TYR A 137 -17.75 -18.53 4.60
N ARG A 138 -16.56 -18.16 5.03
CA ARG A 138 -15.72 -17.17 4.37
C ARG A 138 -14.36 -17.76 4.08
N ARG A 139 -13.83 -17.53 2.87
CA ARG A 139 -12.44 -17.86 2.57
C ARG A 139 -11.69 -16.62 2.08
N ARG A 140 -10.39 -16.55 2.39
CA ARG A 140 -9.52 -15.42 2.08
C ARG A 140 -8.20 -15.89 1.52
N ALA A 141 -7.71 -15.13 0.55
CA ALA A 141 -6.34 -15.23 0.05
C ALA A 141 -5.74 -13.82 -0.07
N TYR A 142 -4.41 -13.73 0.02
CA TYR A 142 -3.71 -12.45 -0.04
C TYR A 142 -2.65 -12.47 -1.12
N ALA A 143 -2.76 -11.55 -2.08
CA ALA A 143 -1.67 -11.30 -3.01
C ALA A 143 -0.87 -10.07 -2.56
N TYR A 144 0.44 -10.17 -2.70
CA TYR A 144 1.38 -9.08 -2.40
C TYR A 144 1.99 -8.58 -3.70
N VAL A 145 2.07 -7.27 -3.83
CA VAL A 145 2.73 -6.60 -4.96
C VAL A 145 3.89 -5.77 -4.41
N VAL A 146 5.10 -6.11 -4.82
CA VAL A 146 6.31 -5.38 -4.47
C VAL A 146 6.77 -4.55 -5.66
N ALA A 147 7.02 -3.27 -5.41
CA ALA A 147 7.39 -2.31 -6.45
C ALA A 147 8.50 -1.37 -5.97
N LYS A 148 9.29 -0.86 -6.89
CA LYS A 148 10.27 0.21 -6.64
C LYS A 148 9.56 1.57 -6.69
N ASP A 149 9.79 2.43 -5.69
CA ASP A 149 9.28 3.80 -5.62
C ASP A 149 10.40 4.80 -5.91
N GLY A 150 10.76 4.90 -7.17
CA GLY A 150 11.91 5.69 -7.61
C GLY A 150 13.22 5.16 -7.02
N ASN A 151 14.07 6.06 -6.50
CA ASN A 151 15.34 5.71 -5.86
C ASN A 151 15.25 5.66 -4.32
N ASP A 152 14.08 5.98 -3.75
CA ASP A 152 13.96 6.22 -2.31
C ASP A 152 13.60 4.95 -1.52
N GLY A 153 13.01 3.95 -2.17
CA GLY A 153 12.65 2.70 -1.51
C GLY A 153 11.69 1.82 -2.30
N TYR A 154 10.84 1.11 -1.58
CA TYR A 154 9.92 0.13 -2.13
C TYR A 154 8.50 0.35 -1.59
N LEU A 155 7.52 -0.11 -2.36
CA LEU A 155 6.14 -0.28 -1.90
C LEU A 155 5.87 -1.77 -1.79
N ASN A 156 5.27 -2.19 -0.66
CA ASN A 156 4.74 -3.53 -0.46
C ASN A 156 3.24 -3.39 -0.22
N ALA A 157 2.42 -3.87 -1.15
CA ALA A 157 0.97 -3.73 -1.11
C ALA A 157 0.29 -5.08 -0.98
N ARG A 158 -0.60 -5.24 0.02
CA ARG A 158 -1.39 -6.43 0.28
C ARG A 158 -2.81 -6.24 -0.26
N PHE A 159 -3.24 -7.19 -1.08
CA PHE A 159 -4.57 -7.27 -1.66
C PHE A 159 -5.31 -8.48 -1.11
N LEU A 160 -6.50 -8.26 -0.55
CA LEU A 160 -7.39 -9.29 -0.07
C LEU A 160 -8.29 -9.78 -1.23
N PHE A 161 -8.34 -11.08 -1.39
CA PHE A 161 -9.34 -11.82 -2.17
C PHE A 161 -10.24 -12.54 -1.20
N ARG A 162 -11.52 -12.18 -1.15
CA ARG A 162 -12.49 -12.74 -0.22
C ARG A 162 -13.68 -13.31 -0.97
N GLU A 163 -14.05 -14.51 -0.59
CA GLU A 163 -15.27 -15.15 -1.04
C GLU A 163 -16.10 -15.59 0.17
N ASP A 164 -17.40 -15.46 0.04
CA ASP A 164 -18.38 -15.82 1.06
C ASP A 164 -19.37 -16.82 0.48
N LYS A 165 -19.89 -17.77 1.30
CA LYS A 165 -21.00 -18.65 0.91
C LYS A 165 -21.94 -18.86 2.07
N GLN A 166 -23.22 -19.12 1.77
CA GLN A 166 -24.18 -19.66 2.71
C GLN A 166 -24.06 -21.20 2.81
N PRO A 167 -24.57 -21.83 3.88
CA PRO A 167 -24.62 -23.29 3.95
C PRO A 167 -25.31 -23.89 2.71
N GLY A 168 -24.68 -24.89 2.09
CA GLY A 168 -25.22 -25.57 0.90
C GLY A 168 -25.09 -24.80 -0.43
N GLN A 169 -24.46 -23.62 -0.45
CA GLN A 169 -24.23 -22.83 -1.67
C GLN A 169 -22.73 -22.80 -2.06
N ASP A 170 -22.46 -22.37 -3.29
CA ASP A 170 -21.11 -22.14 -3.80
C ASP A 170 -20.54 -20.82 -3.26
N TYR A 171 -19.21 -20.69 -3.30
CA TYR A 171 -18.51 -19.46 -2.95
C TYR A 171 -18.74 -18.36 -3.99
N VAL A 172 -19.02 -17.16 -3.51
CA VAL A 172 -19.23 -15.97 -4.34
C VAL A 172 -18.18 -14.91 -3.99
N LYS A 173 -17.55 -14.34 -5.01
CA LYS A 173 -16.58 -13.26 -4.89
C LYS A 173 -17.22 -12.04 -4.21
N SER A 174 -16.49 -11.41 -3.27
CA SER A 174 -16.95 -10.16 -2.65
C SER A 174 -17.02 -9.02 -3.68
N SER A 175 -17.78 -7.96 -3.37
CA SER A 175 -17.94 -6.79 -4.25
C SER A 175 -16.61 -6.07 -4.54
N ALA A 176 -15.65 -6.13 -3.62
CA ALA A 176 -14.29 -5.66 -3.82
C ALA A 176 -13.37 -6.86 -4.08
N TRP A 177 -13.03 -7.09 -5.34
CA TRP A 177 -12.19 -8.20 -5.80
C TRP A 177 -11.17 -7.69 -6.84
N PRO A 178 -9.90 -7.42 -6.43
CA PRO A 178 -9.33 -7.46 -5.07
C PRO A 178 -9.62 -6.19 -4.25
N LEU A 179 -9.53 -6.31 -2.92
CA LEU A 179 -9.52 -5.18 -2.01
C LEU A 179 -8.08 -4.84 -1.61
N LEU A 180 -7.60 -3.63 -1.89
CA LEU A 180 -6.33 -3.18 -1.34
C LEU A 180 -6.51 -2.86 0.15
N GLU A 181 -5.90 -3.68 1.02
CA GLU A 181 -5.99 -3.50 2.49
C GLU A 181 -4.90 -2.58 3.03
N ARG A 182 -3.65 -2.81 2.61
CA ARG A 182 -2.51 -2.09 3.17
C ARG A 182 -1.42 -1.88 2.13
N THR A 183 -0.71 -0.76 2.24
CA THR A 183 0.53 -0.50 1.49
C THR A 183 1.56 0.08 2.43
N ASP A 184 2.70 -0.57 2.54
CA ASP A 184 3.87 -0.09 3.26
C ASP A 184 4.83 0.59 2.31
N ALA A 185 5.29 1.79 2.71
CA ALA A 185 6.37 2.51 2.04
C ALA A 185 7.68 2.21 2.78
N ILE A 186 8.55 1.40 2.18
CA ILE A 186 9.72 0.79 2.80
C ILE A 186 10.98 1.50 2.33
N PRO A 187 11.76 2.15 3.22
CA PRO A 187 13.07 2.71 2.88
C PRO A 187 14.05 1.64 2.39
N ASN A 188 15.01 2.02 1.53
CA ASN A 188 15.99 1.08 0.99
C ASN A 188 16.75 0.28 2.07
N GLN A 189 17.12 0.93 3.18
CA GLN A 189 17.85 0.29 4.29
C GLN A 189 17.01 -0.66 5.14
N VAL A 190 15.66 -0.54 5.08
CA VAL A 190 14.74 -1.38 5.83
C VAL A 190 14.35 -2.63 5.04
N TYR A 191 14.24 -2.51 3.72
CA TYR A 191 13.74 -3.57 2.84
C TYR A 191 14.43 -4.93 3.07
N PRO A 192 15.77 -5.05 3.17
CA PRO A 192 16.43 -6.35 3.38
C PRO A 192 16.07 -7.03 4.71
N LYS A 193 15.62 -6.26 5.72
CA LYS A 193 15.25 -6.78 7.04
C LYS A 193 13.85 -7.39 7.07
N LEU A 194 13.06 -7.22 6.01
CA LEU A 194 11.67 -7.66 5.92
C LEU A 194 11.47 -8.89 5.04
N ILE A 195 12.52 -9.35 4.37
CA ILE A 195 12.50 -10.49 3.44
C ILE A 195 12.27 -11.80 4.23
N GLN A 196 11.28 -12.59 3.75
CA GLN A 196 10.89 -13.90 4.27
C GLN A 196 11.08 -14.98 3.21
#